data_053a047b546dfac8112abc6f3a920333
#
_entry.id   053a047b546dfac8112abc6f3a920333
#
_cell.length_a   1.000
_cell.length_b   1.000
_cell.length_c   1.000
_cell.angle_alpha   90.00
_cell.angle_beta   90.00
_cell.angle_gamma   90.00
#
_symmetry.space_group_name_H-M   'P 1'
#
loop_
_entity.id
_entity.type
_entity.pdbx_description
1 polymer ?
#
loop_
_entity_poly.entity_id
_entity_poly.type
_entity_poly.pdbx_seq_one_letter_code
_entity_poly.pdbx_strand_id
1 'polypeptide(L)'
;MKKIYCLLGFIACAFCACLEDKGNDVYRELNDVTIERIRDTTIEQFTHLQITPEITVRNGNFNPENYTYLWHMYITYGAGNPTSSDTLSFEKNLDVEVSSIPEEYSLVFEMTDKETGIQYTTDRLAHVTVVNSYSKGMMALSNVNGEANVTFVNAVGSVVEDAYQKVNGEVAGKNPTGARYITSMIAGAEKMVVIMTDDERGGVVVKPLDMFYFQPAVVKPQSFGTHSITFYEYVNNNGLIYRRENRENGYPKYGVAVKGDYEKIAPFDFFFSMVNYRAYFYDQGKERFISMKCPLQYDEIITLPDDLTGEFNPNSVGMQMVWGGLFGNEYSMTSGRAVMIDDAGEHYMLSFEVGKDKDDNPQFSPKRKRQLSHPGGKEARTFTTSQKANFLYYGYAGKIACVSFDTGNLLMEYEVGGGNVDYIECDQVGNTNQMWVGVSDGSGAKNSGSIVVLEMSTDGSLKEVARYKNVCGKVVDFEYKK
;
A
#
# COMPACT_ATOMS: atom_id res chain seq x y z
N MET A 1 -7.39 16.35 -88.45
CA MET A 1 -8.31 15.82 -87.44
C MET A 1 -8.30 14.26 -87.30
N LYS A 2 -8.18 13.47 -88.35
CA LYS A 2 -8.16 12.00 -88.24
C LYS A 2 -7.01 11.37 -87.44
N LYS A 3 -5.83 12.02 -87.38
CA LYS A 3 -4.67 11.54 -86.61
C LYS A 3 -4.80 11.74 -85.09
N ILE A 4 -5.61 12.69 -84.61
CA ILE A 4 -5.85 12.93 -83.18
C ILE A 4 -6.78 11.88 -82.57
N TYR A 5 -7.77 11.41 -83.33
CA TYR A 5 -8.68 10.36 -82.89
C TYR A 5 -8.00 9.00 -82.76
N CYS A 6 -7.01 8.68 -83.61
CA CYS A 6 -6.23 7.45 -83.45
C CYS A 6 -5.30 7.51 -82.22
N LEU A 7 -4.75 8.67 -81.88
CA LEU A 7 -3.93 8.80 -80.68
C LEU A 7 -4.75 8.74 -79.40
N LEU A 8 -5.95 9.34 -79.38
CA LEU A 8 -6.90 9.23 -78.26
C LEU A 8 -7.46 7.79 -78.11
N GLY A 9 -7.67 7.08 -79.18
CA GLY A 9 -8.06 5.67 -79.16
C GLY A 9 -6.99 4.75 -78.58
N PHE A 10 -5.71 5.01 -78.90
CA PHE A 10 -4.59 4.24 -78.33
C PHE A 10 -4.34 4.53 -76.86
N ILE A 11 -4.54 5.78 -76.41
CA ILE A 11 -4.47 6.14 -75.00
C ILE A 11 -5.62 5.55 -74.22
N ALA A 12 -6.85 5.52 -74.77
CA ALA A 12 -7.99 4.88 -74.10
C ALA A 12 -7.82 3.36 -73.95
N CYS A 13 -7.22 2.68 -74.95
CA CYS A 13 -6.93 1.23 -74.84
C CYS A 13 -5.79 0.92 -73.84
N ALA A 14 -4.85 1.86 -73.63
CA ALA A 14 -3.79 1.71 -72.67
C ALA A 14 -4.31 1.81 -71.19
N PHE A 15 -5.44 2.51 -70.99
CA PHE A 15 -6.08 2.59 -69.67
C PHE A 15 -7.10 1.45 -69.39
N CYS A 16 -7.43 0.69 -70.40
CA CYS A 16 -8.28 -0.51 -70.25
C CYS A 16 -7.50 -1.83 -70.11
N ALA A 17 -6.19 -1.78 -70.01
CA ALA A 17 -5.44 -2.89 -69.52
C ALA A 17 -5.74 -2.97 -68.01
N CYS A 18 -6.90 -3.56 -67.69
CA CYS A 18 -7.07 -4.19 -66.38
C CYS A 18 -5.87 -5.10 -66.23
N LEU A 19 -4.95 -4.72 -65.35
CA LEU A 19 -4.12 -5.69 -64.68
C LEU A 19 -5.09 -6.65 -64.00
N GLU A 20 -5.49 -7.75 -64.70
CA GLU A 20 -5.88 -8.93 -63.98
C GLU A 20 -4.66 -9.23 -63.12
N ASP A 21 -4.74 -8.77 -61.90
CA ASP A 21 -3.90 -9.29 -60.85
C ASP A 21 -4.17 -10.77 -60.77
N LYS A 22 -3.44 -11.54 -61.54
CA LYS A 22 -3.34 -12.98 -61.35
C LYS A 22 -2.45 -13.19 -60.14
N GLY A 23 -2.83 -12.50 -59.03
CA GLY A 23 -2.29 -12.79 -57.74
C GLY A 23 -2.45 -14.27 -57.51
N ASN A 24 -1.34 -14.94 -57.42
CA ASN A 24 -1.30 -16.35 -57.03
C ASN A 24 -1.54 -16.41 -55.51
N ASP A 25 -2.51 -15.60 -55.06
CA ASP A 25 -2.91 -15.51 -53.68
C ASP A 25 -3.83 -16.72 -53.43
N VAL A 26 -3.19 -17.79 -53.08
CA VAL A 26 -3.89 -18.89 -52.39
C VAL A 26 -4.29 -18.33 -51.05
N TYR A 27 -5.47 -17.73 -50.95
CA TYR A 27 -6.06 -17.33 -49.67
C TYR A 27 -6.18 -18.58 -48.81
N ARG A 28 -5.28 -18.75 -47.88
CA ARG A 28 -5.42 -19.73 -46.82
C ARG A 28 -6.25 -19.10 -45.72
N GLU A 29 -7.27 -19.79 -45.26
CA GLU A 29 -7.94 -19.40 -44.05
C GLU A 29 -6.91 -19.42 -42.92
N LEU A 30 -6.68 -18.25 -42.29
CA LEU A 30 -5.82 -18.16 -41.14
C LEU A 30 -6.52 -18.84 -39.94
N ASN A 31 -5.75 -19.53 -39.17
CA ASN A 31 -6.23 -20.03 -37.89
C ASN A 31 -6.62 -18.86 -37.01
N ASP A 32 -7.84 -18.83 -36.49
CA ASP A 32 -8.28 -17.90 -35.46
C ASP A 32 -7.86 -18.48 -34.13
N VAL A 33 -6.72 -17.99 -33.63
CA VAL A 33 -6.07 -18.44 -32.39
C VAL A 33 -6.35 -17.45 -31.29
N THR A 34 -6.86 -17.93 -30.17
CA THR A 34 -7.06 -17.16 -28.94
C THR A 34 -6.23 -17.79 -27.85
N ILE A 35 -5.43 -16.95 -27.15
CA ILE A 35 -4.70 -17.33 -25.96
C ILE A 35 -5.41 -16.68 -24.77
N GLU A 36 -5.94 -17.50 -23.86
CA GLU A 36 -6.63 -17.00 -22.68
C GLU A 36 -5.69 -16.18 -21.79
N ARG A 37 -6.27 -15.22 -21.07
CA ARG A 37 -5.53 -14.33 -20.18
C ARG A 37 -4.76 -15.12 -19.12
N ILE A 38 -3.45 -14.91 -19.05
CA ILE A 38 -2.61 -15.37 -17.94
C ILE A 38 -2.88 -14.48 -16.74
N ARG A 39 -3.04 -15.08 -15.55
CA ARG A 39 -3.32 -14.37 -14.31
C ARG A 39 -2.05 -13.77 -13.70
N ASP A 40 -2.23 -12.60 -13.12
CA ASP A 40 -1.18 -11.99 -12.30
C ASP A 40 -0.83 -12.92 -11.14
N THR A 41 0.45 -13.02 -10.79
CA THR A 41 0.92 -13.94 -9.76
C THR A 41 2.03 -13.31 -8.92
N THR A 42 2.18 -13.78 -7.69
CA THR A 42 3.30 -13.46 -6.82
C THR A 42 4.06 -14.73 -6.51
N ILE A 43 5.39 -14.68 -6.62
CA ILE A 43 6.26 -15.85 -6.44
C ILE A 43 7.47 -15.47 -5.59
N GLU A 44 7.93 -16.41 -4.75
CA GLU A 44 9.16 -16.24 -4.00
C GLU A 44 10.37 -16.53 -4.90
N GLN A 45 11.41 -15.71 -4.80
CA GLN A 45 12.67 -15.88 -5.51
C GLN A 45 13.26 -17.28 -5.25
N PHE A 46 13.85 -17.88 -6.24
CA PHE A 46 14.38 -19.26 -6.23
C PHE A 46 13.32 -20.36 -6.08
N THR A 47 12.05 -20.06 -6.44
CA THR A 47 11.01 -21.07 -6.58
C THR A 47 10.56 -21.18 -8.04
N HIS A 48 9.79 -22.23 -8.35
CA HIS A 48 9.37 -22.52 -9.70
C HIS A 48 8.08 -21.77 -10.08
N LEU A 49 8.14 -20.99 -11.17
CA LEU A 49 6.98 -20.40 -11.83
C LEU A 49 6.43 -21.38 -12.85
N GLN A 50 5.24 -21.92 -12.60
CA GLN A 50 4.60 -22.89 -13.46
C GLN A 50 3.32 -22.31 -14.07
N ILE A 51 3.24 -22.23 -15.40
CA ILE A 51 2.09 -21.71 -16.13
C ILE A 51 1.82 -22.60 -17.34
N THR A 52 0.58 -23.04 -17.49
CA THR A 52 0.09 -23.73 -18.68
C THR A 52 -0.89 -22.80 -19.41
N PRO A 53 -0.54 -22.27 -20.60
CA PRO A 53 -1.42 -21.37 -21.33
C PRO A 53 -2.61 -22.15 -21.92
N GLU A 54 -3.80 -21.60 -21.80
CA GLU A 54 -5.00 -22.12 -22.48
C GLU A 54 -5.09 -21.49 -23.86
N ILE A 55 -5.02 -22.36 -24.90
CA ILE A 55 -4.99 -21.96 -26.31
C ILE A 55 -6.16 -22.58 -27.02
N THR A 56 -6.96 -21.76 -27.70
CA THR A 56 -8.09 -22.18 -28.51
C THR A 56 -7.85 -21.83 -29.98
N VAL A 57 -8.12 -22.79 -30.89
CA VAL A 57 -8.04 -22.60 -32.34
C VAL A 57 -9.43 -22.87 -32.92
N ARG A 58 -10.04 -21.87 -33.55
CA ARG A 58 -11.39 -22.01 -34.10
C ARG A 58 -11.42 -22.79 -35.42
N ASN A 59 -10.45 -22.57 -36.30
CA ASN A 59 -10.37 -23.18 -37.62
C ASN A 59 -9.33 -24.28 -37.64
N GLY A 60 -9.67 -25.48 -37.18
CA GLY A 60 -8.77 -26.63 -37.15
C GLY A 60 -8.49 -27.21 -35.77
N ASN A 61 -7.58 -28.15 -35.71
CA ASN A 61 -7.10 -28.73 -34.44
C ASN A 61 -5.79 -28.10 -34.02
N PHE A 62 -5.71 -27.69 -32.79
CA PHE A 62 -4.45 -27.22 -32.22
C PHE A 62 -3.44 -28.36 -32.17
N ASN A 63 -2.35 -28.23 -32.93
CA ASN A 63 -1.21 -29.11 -32.86
C ASN A 63 0.02 -28.35 -32.35
N PRO A 64 0.49 -28.60 -31.14
CA PRO A 64 1.63 -27.87 -30.55
C PRO A 64 2.88 -27.87 -31.41
N GLU A 65 3.13 -28.94 -32.19
CA GLU A 65 4.31 -29.07 -33.02
C GLU A 65 4.38 -28.04 -34.17
N ASN A 66 3.25 -27.44 -34.53
CA ASN A 66 3.19 -26.46 -35.61
C ASN A 66 3.63 -25.05 -35.16
N TYR A 67 3.92 -24.87 -33.88
CA TYR A 67 4.25 -23.56 -33.29
C TYR A 67 5.62 -23.59 -32.62
N THR A 68 6.22 -22.40 -32.49
CA THR A 68 7.30 -22.11 -31.58
C THR A 68 6.79 -21.22 -30.46
N TYR A 69 7.40 -21.31 -29.32
CA TYR A 69 6.98 -20.60 -28.12
C TYR A 69 8.12 -19.77 -27.57
N LEU A 70 7.79 -18.66 -26.91
CA LEU A 70 8.72 -17.82 -26.19
C LEU A 70 8.04 -17.26 -24.95
N TRP A 71 8.64 -17.49 -23.81
CA TRP A 71 8.33 -16.83 -22.56
C TRP A 71 9.44 -15.87 -22.23
N HIS A 72 9.08 -14.62 -21.97
CA HIS A 72 10.05 -13.64 -21.47
C HIS A 72 9.39 -12.68 -20.48
N MET A 73 10.21 -12.05 -19.65
CA MET A 73 9.73 -11.03 -18.73
C MET A 73 10.67 -9.84 -18.67
N TYR A 74 10.13 -8.69 -18.31
CA TYR A 74 10.88 -7.45 -18.16
C TYR A 74 10.32 -6.60 -17.03
N ILE A 75 11.15 -5.76 -16.41
CA ILE A 75 10.73 -4.88 -15.30
C ILE A 75 9.78 -3.82 -15.86
N THR A 76 8.63 -3.65 -15.20
CA THR A 76 7.61 -2.67 -15.57
C THR A 76 7.97 -1.30 -14.98
N TYR A 77 8.91 -0.58 -15.56
CA TYR A 77 9.14 0.81 -15.21
C TYR A 77 8.50 1.74 -16.25
N GLY A 78 7.57 2.61 -15.81
CA GLY A 78 7.08 3.82 -16.46
C GLY A 78 7.04 3.82 -18.01
N ALA A 79 6.62 4.89 -18.64
CA ALA A 79 6.42 5.02 -20.10
C ALA A 79 7.72 4.95 -20.97
N GLY A 80 8.58 3.96 -20.72
CA GLY A 80 9.81 3.72 -21.51
C GLY A 80 9.88 2.29 -22.05
N ASN A 81 10.57 2.10 -23.15
CA ASN A 81 10.88 0.75 -23.66
C ASN A 81 11.66 -0.04 -22.60
N PRO A 82 11.34 -1.33 -22.39
CA PRO A 82 12.10 -2.17 -21.48
C PRO A 82 13.58 -2.17 -21.86
N THR A 83 14.44 -1.90 -20.89
CA THR A 83 15.90 -1.81 -21.12
C THR A 83 16.55 -3.19 -21.24
N SER A 84 15.88 -4.23 -20.73
CA SER A 84 16.28 -5.63 -20.87
C SER A 84 15.06 -6.53 -20.71
N SER A 85 15.05 -7.64 -21.41
CA SER A 85 14.03 -8.68 -21.29
C SER A 85 14.76 -10.00 -21.03
N ASP A 86 14.35 -10.70 -19.97
CA ASP A 86 14.90 -12.01 -19.63
C ASP A 86 14.08 -13.10 -20.31
N THR A 87 14.70 -13.89 -21.17
CA THR A 87 14.07 -15.09 -21.74
C THR A 87 13.99 -16.17 -20.68
N LEU A 88 12.77 -16.66 -20.44
CA LEU A 88 12.47 -17.67 -19.43
C LEU A 88 12.45 -19.09 -20.03
N SER A 89 11.76 -19.29 -21.16
CA SER A 89 11.58 -20.60 -21.77
C SER A 89 11.16 -20.51 -23.24
N PHE A 90 11.48 -21.57 -23.99
CA PHE A 90 10.97 -21.82 -25.36
C PHE A 90 9.95 -22.95 -25.40
N GLU A 91 9.55 -23.46 -24.26
CA GLU A 91 8.53 -24.51 -24.16
C GLU A 91 7.11 -23.91 -24.12
N LYS A 92 6.11 -24.69 -24.56
CA LYS A 92 4.72 -24.29 -24.48
C LYS A 92 4.29 -23.99 -23.04
N ASN A 93 4.63 -24.88 -22.11
CA ASN A 93 4.33 -24.72 -20.70
C ASN A 93 5.56 -24.15 -20.01
N LEU A 94 5.36 -23.08 -19.23
CA LEU A 94 6.41 -22.51 -18.41
C LEU A 94 6.59 -23.37 -17.16
N ASP A 95 7.84 -23.76 -16.89
CA ASP A 95 8.29 -24.31 -15.61
C ASP A 95 9.75 -23.91 -15.42
N VAL A 96 9.97 -22.82 -14.68
CA VAL A 96 11.31 -22.23 -14.52
C VAL A 96 11.52 -21.76 -13.10
N GLU A 97 12.69 -21.98 -12.56
CA GLU A 97 13.12 -21.34 -11.31
C GLU A 97 13.38 -19.86 -11.55
N VAL A 98 12.68 -18.99 -10.82
CA VAL A 98 12.81 -17.53 -10.95
C VAL A 98 13.90 -17.03 -10.02
N SER A 99 15.06 -16.68 -10.56
CA SER A 99 16.18 -16.09 -9.82
C SER A 99 16.26 -14.57 -9.89
N SER A 100 15.35 -13.94 -10.64
CA SER A 100 15.31 -12.49 -10.83
C SER A 100 15.16 -11.74 -9.52
N ILE A 101 15.66 -10.51 -9.46
CA ILE A 101 15.58 -9.69 -8.24
C ILE A 101 14.11 -9.42 -7.84
N PRO A 102 13.83 -9.21 -6.54
CA PRO A 102 12.48 -8.89 -6.08
C PRO A 102 11.98 -7.57 -6.68
N GLU A 103 11.06 -7.68 -7.64
CA GLU A 103 10.42 -6.56 -8.35
C GLU A 103 9.14 -7.04 -9.05
N GLU A 104 8.39 -6.11 -9.66
CA GLU A 104 7.26 -6.42 -10.52
C GLU A 104 7.70 -6.49 -11.98
N TYR A 105 7.37 -7.59 -12.62
CA TYR A 105 7.71 -7.89 -14.01
C TYR A 105 6.44 -8.00 -14.87
N SER A 106 6.50 -7.52 -16.10
CA SER A 106 5.54 -7.90 -17.14
C SER A 106 5.98 -9.22 -17.76
N LEU A 107 5.12 -10.23 -17.72
CA LEU A 107 5.32 -11.52 -18.33
C LEU A 107 4.63 -11.57 -19.68
N VAL A 108 5.36 -12.00 -20.70
CA VAL A 108 4.87 -12.13 -22.08
C VAL A 108 4.98 -13.58 -22.52
N PHE A 109 3.91 -14.09 -23.08
CA PHE A 109 3.87 -15.35 -23.80
C PHE A 109 3.62 -15.09 -25.28
N GLU A 110 4.50 -15.59 -26.11
CA GLU A 110 4.42 -15.50 -27.56
C GLU A 110 4.38 -16.90 -28.19
N MET A 111 3.50 -17.08 -29.16
CA MET A 111 3.38 -18.29 -29.92
C MET A 111 3.44 -17.95 -31.42
N THR A 112 4.39 -18.51 -32.15
CA THR A 112 4.57 -18.23 -33.59
C THR A 112 4.26 -19.45 -34.41
N ASP A 113 3.36 -19.34 -35.38
CA ASP A 113 3.06 -20.37 -36.36
C ASP A 113 4.23 -20.57 -37.32
N LYS A 114 4.76 -21.78 -37.39
CA LYS A 114 5.96 -22.12 -38.19
C LYS A 114 5.75 -22.03 -39.71
N GLU A 115 4.51 -22.20 -40.19
CA GLU A 115 4.18 -22.16 -41.60
C GLU A 115 3.94 -20.73 -42.07
N THR A 116 3.20 -19.94 -41.31
CA THR A 116 2.75 -18.59 -41.71
C THR A 116 3.66 -17.48 -41.13
N GLY A 117 4.41 -17.75 -40.07
CA GLY A 117 5.18 -16.75 -39.32
C GLY A 117 4.33 -15.80 -38.48
N ILE A 118 3.03 -16.06 -38.36
CA ILE A 118 2.13 -15.22 -37.58
C ILE A 118 2.41 -15.44 -36.10
N GLN A 119 2.55 -14.34 -35.37
CA GLN A 119 2.79 -14.33 -33.93
C GLN A 119 1.48 -14.03 -33.19
N TYR A 120 1.19 -14.80 -32.18
CA TYR A 120 0.04 -14.67 -31.29
C TYR A 120 0.54 -14.42 -29.87
N THR A 121 -0.17 -13.55 -29.17
CA THR A 121 0.12 -13.23 -27.75
C THR A 121 -1.20 -13.03 -27.00
N THR A 122 -1.15 -12.90 -25.68
CA THR A 122 -2.31 -12.60 -24.85
C THR A 122 -2.77 -11.15 -25.04
N ASP A 123 -4.08 -10.89 -24.92
CA ASP A 123 -4.67 -9.54 -25.04
C ASP A 123 -4.12 -8.55 -24.01
N ARG A 124 -3.69 -9.05 -22.87
CA ARG A 124 -3.11 -8.26 -21.77
C ARG A 124 -1.88 -8.94 -21.21
N LEU A 125 -0.91 -8.12 -20.83
CA LEU A 125 0.26 -8.59 -20.09
C LEU A 125 -0.16 -9.14 -18.72
N ALA A 126 0.46 -10.23 -18.31
CA ALA A 126 0.39 -10.71 -16.94
C ALA A 126 1.50 -10.04 -16.12
N HIS A 127 1.25 -9.82 -14.83
CA HIS A 127 2.25 -9.31 -13.92
C HIS A 127 2.75 -10.42 -13.00
N VAL A 128 4.06 -10.54 -12.89
CA VAL A 128 4.74 -11.45 -11.96
C VAL A 128 5.46 -10.60 -10.93
N THR A 129 5.01 -10.65 -9.68
CA THR A 129 5.72 -10.02 -8.56
C THR A 129 6.68 -11.04 -7.96
N VAL A 130 7.97 -10.84 -8.15
CA VAL A 130 9.01 -11.64 -7.48
C VAL A 130 9.25 -11.04 -6.11
N VAL A 131 9.20 -11.86 -5.06
CA VAL A 131 9.45 -11.46 -3.67
C VAL A 131 10.56 -12.31 -3.07
N ASN A 132 11.27 -11.77 -2.11
CA ASN A 132 12.10 -12.56 -1.21
C ASN A 132 11.50 -12.54 0.20
N SER A 133 12.20 -13.12 1.15
CA SER A 133 11.73 -13.21 2.54
C SER A 133 11.40 -11.86 3.18
N TYR A 134 11.90 -10.73 2.63
CA TYR A 134 11.74 -9.39 3.22
C TYR A 134 11.25 -8.31 2.26
N SER A 135 11.11 -8.56 0.97
CA SER A 135 10.89 -7.50 -0.03
C SER A 135 9.48 -6.92 -0.01
N LYS A 136 8.47 -7.75 0.17
CA LYS A 136 7.06 -7.36 0.13
C LYS A 136 6.24 -8.18 1.12
N GLY A 137 5.41 -7.52 1.91
CA GLY A 137 4.54 -8.20 2.88
C GLY A 137 4.27 -7.37 4.13
N MET A 138 3.74 -8.01 5.16
CA MET A 138 3.40 -7.39 6.43
C MET A 138 4.52 -7.60 7.46
N MET A 139 4.96 -6.51 8.03
CA MET A 139 5.86 -6.49 9.17
C MET A 139 5.05 -6.31 10.46
N ALA A 140 5.15 -7.26 11.37
CA ALA A 140 4.60 -7.14 12.71
C ALA A 140 5.72 -6.77 13.68
N LEU A 141 5.62 -5.58 14.26
CA LEU A 141 6.49 -5.17 15.35
C LEU A 141 5.87 -5.59 16.68
N SER A 142 6.61 -6.30 17.49
CA SER A 142 6.14 -6.78 18.79
C SER A 142 7.11 -6.45 19.91
N ASN A 143 6.56 -6.36 21.11
CA ASN A 143 7.31 -6.24 22.35
C ASN A 143 7.58 -7.63 22.89
N VAL A 144 8.85 -8.00 23.01
CA VAL A 144 9.30 -9.26 23.65
C VAL A 144 10.14 -8.88 24.86
N ASN A 145 9.57 -8.99 26.07
CA ASN A 145 10.25 -8.66 27.32
C ASN A 145 10.90 -7.24 27.35
N GLY A 146 10.26 -6.26 26.72
CA GLY A 146 10.76 -4.91 26.59
C GLY A 146 11.64 -4.66 25.37
N GLU A 147 11.93 -5.67 24.55
CA GLU A 147 12.75 -5.55 23.35
C GLU A 147 11.88 -5.50 22.07
N ALA A 148 12.35 -4.73 21.09
CA ALA A 148 11.71 -4.62 19.78
C ALA A 148 12.02 -5.86 18.94
N ASN A 149 11.01 -6.64 18.64
CA ASN A 149 11.08 -7.83 17.82
C ASN A 149 10.25 -7.67 16.55
N VAL A 150 10.79 -8.11 15.42
CA VAL A 150 10.14 -8.01 14.11
C VAL A 150 9.84 -9.41 13.58
N THR A 151 8.58 -9.67 13.32
CA THR A 151 8.14 -10.84 12.53
C THR A 151 7.68 -10.35 11.16
N PHE A 152 8.19 -10.94 10.11
CA PHE A 152 7.81 -10.59 8.73
C PHE A 152 7.00 -11.73 8.10
N VAL A 153 5.83 -11.41 7.56
CA VAL A 153 4.99 -12.31 6.76
C VAL A 153 5.03 -11.81 5.33
N ASN A 154 5.72 -12.52 4.46
CA ASN A 154 5.85 -12.07 3.07
C ASN A 154 4.56 -12.25 2.27
N ALA A 155 4.52 -11.70 1.06
CA ALA A 155 3.32 -11.68 0.22
C ALA A 155 2.82 -13.08 -0.21
N VAL A 156 3.63 -14.12 -0.07
CA VAL A 156 3.21 -15.51 -0.30
C VAL A 156 2.89 -16.28 0.99
N GLY A 157 2.94 -15.61 2.15
CA GLY A 157 2.58 -16.17 3.45
C GLY A 157 3.72 -16.86 4.19
N SER A 158 4.96 -16.80 3.71
CA SER A 158 6.13 -17.28 4.43
C SER A 158 6.45 -16.38 5.62
N VAL A 159 6.79 -16.97 6.78
CA VAL A 159 7.04 -16.24 8.03
C VAL A 159 8.51 -16.24 8.39
N VAL A 160 9.05 -15.07 8.68
CA VAL A 160 10.38 -14.91 9.26
C VAL A 160 10.27 -14.27 10.63
N GLU A 161 10.44 -15.07 11.67
CA GLU A 161 10.53 -14.61 13.05
C GLU A 161 11.89 -13.95 13.30
N ASP A 162 11.95 -13.00 14.25
CA ASP A 162 13.17 -12.28 14.61
C ASP A 162 13.89 -11.66 13.40
N ALA A 163 13.14 -11.16 12.42
CA ALA A 163 13.65 -10.77 11.11
C ALA A 163 14.83 -9.77 11.19
N TYR A 164 14.70 -8.72 12.03
CA TYR A 164 15.78 -7.76 12.24
C TYR A 164 16.98 -8.40 12.93
N GLN A 165 16.77 -9.15 14.01
CA GLN A 165 17.84 -9.76 14.81
C GLN A 165 18.63 -10.82 14.00
N LYS A 166 17.93 -11.61 13.17
CA LYS A 166 18.59 -12.60 12.29
C LYS A 166 19.57 -11.97 11.30
N VAL A 167 19.25 -10.78 10.82
CA VAL A 167 20.10 -10.07 9.84
C VAL A 167 21.22 -9.31 10.52
N ASN A 168 20.94 -8.65 11.67
CA ASN A 168 21.85 -7.67 12.25
C ASN A 168 22.58 -8.17 13.53
N GLY A 169 22.18 -9.33 14.05
CA GLY A 169 22.78 -9.93 15.25
C GLY A 169 22.39 -9.29 16.59
N GLU A 170 21.55 -8.25 16.55
CA GLU A 170 21.04 -7.51 17.73
C GLU A 170 19.56 -7.16 17.59
N VAL A 171 18.91 -6.75 18.66
CA VAL A 171 17.54 -6.23 18.64
C VAL A 171 17.48 -4.80 18.11
N ALA A 172 16.37 -4.39 17.52
CA ALA A 172 16.20 -3.05 16.95
C ALA A 172 16.19 -1.93 18.02
N GLY A 173 15.97 -2.26 19.27
CA GLY A 173 15.92 -1.34 20.40
C GLY A 173 15.00 -1.86 21.51
N LYS A 174 14.63 -0.98 22.45
CA LYS A 174 13.78 -1.30 23.59
C LYS A 174 12.48 -0.50 23.55
N ASN A 175 11.42 -1.08 24.12
CA ASN A 175 10.09 -0.46 24.19
C ASN A 175 9.61 -0.01 22.78
N PRO A 176 9.31 -0.95 21.87
CA PRO A 176 8.86 -0.62 20.53
C PRO A 176 7.57 0.20 20.56
N THR A 177 7.51 1.22 19.69
CA THR A 177 6.38 2.15 19.62
C THR A 177 5.69 2.15 18.27
N GLY A 178 6.36 1.70 17.21
CA GLY A 178 5.77 1.60 15.87
C GLY A 178 6.81 1.33 14.79
N ALA A 179 6.34 1.13 13.58
CA ALA A 179 7.15 0.96 12.40
C ALA A 179 6.56 1.73 11.22
N ARG A 180 7.39 2.19 10.28
CA ARG A 180 6.93 2.85 9.06
C ARG A 180 7.79 2.48 7.87
N TYR A 181 7.13 2.12 6.78
CA TYR A 181 7.75 1.97 5.48
C TYR A 181 7.64 3.29 4.72
N ILE A 182 8.76 3.93 4.51
CA ILE A 182 8.84 5.24 3.87
C ILE A 182 9.24 5.04 2.41
N THR A 183 8.34 5.45 1.52
CA THR A 183 8.59 5.49 0.07
C THR A 183 8.66 6.94 -0.36
N SER A 184 9.67 7.28 -1.14
CA SER A 184 9.72 8.59 -1.81
C SER A 184 9.38 8.40 -3.29
N MET A 185 8.57 9.29 -3.86
CA MET A 185 8.31 9.34 -5.30
C MET A 185 9.43 10.04 -6.08
N ILE A 186 10.45 10.54 -5.40
CA ILE A 186 11.62 11.09 -6.08
C ILE A 186 12.37 9.92 -6.72
N ALA A 187 12.54 9.97 -8.03
CA ALA A 187 13.35 8.99 -8.75
C ALA A 187 14.76 8.94 -8.13
N GLY A 188 15.17 7.76 -7.66
CA GLY A 188 16.45 7.55 -7.00
C GLY A 188 16.48 7.80 -5.49
N ALA A 189 15.37 8.20 -4.85
CA ALA A 189 15.30 8.23 -3.39
C ALA A 189 15.19 6.80 -2.83
N GLU A 190 16.00 6.50 -1.81
CA GLU A 190 15.97 5.19 -1.19
C GLU A 190 14.70 5.00 -0.37
N LYS A 191 14.02 3.88 -0.60
CA LYS A 191 12.98 3.37 0.29
C LYS A 191 13.62 2.93 1.59
N MET A 192 12.92 3.09 2.71
CA MET A 192 13.44 2.68 4.02
C MET A 192 12.33 2.16 4.92
N VAL A 193 12.71 1.34 5.89
CA VAL A 193 11.84 0.98 7.01
C VAL A 193 12.41 1.62 8.26
N VAL A 194 11.58 2.29 9.04
CA VAL A 194 11.94 2.82 10.35
C VAL A 194 11.24 1.99 11.41
N ILE A 195 12.02 1.37 12.29
CA ILE A 195 11.52 0.70 13.49
C ILE A 195 11.72 1.66 14.65
N MET A 196 10.64 2.10 15.26
CA MET A 196 10.64 3.13 16.30
C MET A 196 10.61 2.50 17.69
N THR A 197 11.42 3.06 18.59
CA THR A 197 11.53 2.60 19.98
C THR A 197 11.59 3.80 20.94
N ASP A 198 11.21 3.60 22.21
CA ASP A 198 11.30 4.63 23.25
C ASP A 198 12.54 4.44 24.13
N ASP A 199 13.67 4.14 23.52
CA ASP A 199 14.98 4.15 24.16
C ASP A 199 15.82 5.35 23.69
N GLU A 200 17.08 5.44 24.14
CA GLU A 200 17.98 6.54 23.78
C GLU A 200 18.30 6.59 22.29
N ARG A 201 18.26 5.45 21.60
CA ARG A 201 18.52 5.33 20.16
C ARG A 201 17.35 5.85 19.33
N GLY A 202 16.11 5.81 19.88
CA GLY A 202 14.88 6.17 19.18
C GLY A 202 14.47 5.17 18.09
N GLY A 203 15.20 4.05 17.95
CA GLY A 203 14.99 3.01 16.96
C GLY A 203 16.05 2.96 15.86
N VAL A 204 15.74 2.30 14.77
CA VAL A 204 16.67 2.05 13.67
C VAL A 204 16.01 2.26 12.31
N VAL A 205 16.82 2.66 11.34
CA VAL A 205 16.45 2.68 9.93
C VAL A 205 17.10 1.48 9.25
N VAL A 206 16.33 0.72 8.51
CA VAL A 206 16.80 -0.47 7.80
C VAL A 206 16.48 -0.41 6.30
N LYS A 207 17.26 -1.13 5.51
CA LYS A 207 17.02 -1.30 4.08
C LYS A 207 15.82 -2.23 3.86
N PRO A 208 14.89 -1.88 2.99
CA PRO A 208 13.65 -2.65 2.86
C PRO A 208 13.83 -4.06 2.29
N LEU A 209 14.81 -4.27 1.42
CA LEU A 209 14.97 -5.55 0.71
C LEU A 209 15.52 -6.67 1.60
N ASP A 210 16.36 -6.33 2.57
CA ASP A 210 17.12 -7.30 3.34
C ASP A 210 17.07 -7.07 4.85
N MET A 211 16.34 -6.04 5.32
CA MET A 211 16.26 -5.64 6.73
C MET A 211 17.61 -5.25 7.36
N PHE A 212 18.62 -4.99 6.53
CA PHE A 212 19.95 -4.64 7.00
C PHE A 212 19.96 -3.25 7.65
N TYR A 213 20.58 -3.17 8.85
CA TYR A 213 20.72 -1.90 9.56
C TYR A 213 21.48 -0.88 8.71
N PHE A 214 20.96 0.33 8.69
CA PHE A 214 21.59 1.43 7.99
C PHE A 214 22.10 2.52 8.95
N GLN A 215 21.22 3.01 9.83
CA GLN A 215 21.57 4.07 10.79
C GLN A 215 20.55 4.12 11.94
N PRO A 216 20.85 4.83 13.05
CA PRO A 216 19.84 5.15 14.04
C PRO A 216 18.70 5.97 13.42
N ALA A 217 17.48 5.84 13.95
CA ALA A 217 16.40 6.76 13.65
C ALA A 217 16.67 8.15 14.25
N VAL A 218 15.80 9.12 13.92
CA VAL A 218 15.82 10.38 14.69
C VAL A 218 15.35 10.12 16.11
N VAL A 219 15.84 10.91 17.05
CA VAL A 219 15.52 10.69 18.46
C VAL A 219 14.01 10.77 18.70
N LYS A 220 13.44 9.67 19.23
CA LYS A 220 12.02 9.53 19.62
C LYS A 220 11.01 9.86 18.51
N PRO A 221 11.14 9.28 17.30
CA PRO A 221 10.11 9.44 16.28
C PRO A 221 8.82 8.77 16.73
N GLN A 222 7.67 9.39 16.45
CA GLN A 222 6.35 8.88 16.78
C GLN A 222 5.50 8.62 15.54
N SER A 223 5.72 9.39 14.49
CA SER A 223 5.10 9.19 13.18
C SER A 223 5.91 9.86 12.08
N PHE A 224 5.70 9.42 10.85
CA PHE A 224 6.29 9.99 9.66
C PHE A 224 5.18 10.30 8.67
N GLY A 225 5.25 11.44 8.02
CA GLY A 225 4.38 11.79 6.92
C GLY A 225 5.17 11.96 5.64
N THR A 226 4.69 11.32 4.59
CA THR A 226 5.23 11.46 3.24
C THR A 226 4.13 11.94 2.32
N HIS A 227 4.43 13.01 1.58
CA HIS A 227 3.52 13.45 0.52
C HIS A 227 4.09 13.03 -0.82
N SER A 228 3.37 12.15 -1.50
CA SER A 228 3.82 11.50 -2.73
C SER A 228 4.14 12.45 -3.89
N ILE A 229 3.63 13.68 -3.88
CA ILE A 229 3.76 14.62 -5.01
C ILE A 229 4.63 15.82 -4.70
N THR A 230 4.66 16.30 -3.46
CA THR A 230 5.38 17.52 -3.12
C THR A 230 6.81 17.29 -2.69
N PHE A 231 7.29 16.04 -2.64
CA PHE A 231 8.65 15.71 -2.20
C PHE A 231 8.97 16.12 -0.77
N TYR A 232 7.95 16.39 0.05
CA TYR A 232 8.13 16.77 1.44
C TYR A 232 7.87 15.56 2.33
N GLU A 233 8.83 15.35 3.19
CA GLU A 233 8.72 14.40 4.28
C GLU A 233 8.87 15.17 5.59
N TYR A 234 8.13 14.75 6.59
CA TYR A 234 8.31 15.26 7.94
C TYR A 234 8.29 14.09 8.93
N VAL A 235 8.79 14.37 10.10
CA VAL A 235 8.73 13.46 11.24
C VAL A 235 8.11 14.18 12.42
N ASN A 236 7.19 13.50 13.11
CA ASN A 236 6.78 13.86 14.44
C ASN A 236 7.81 13.26 15.41
N ASN A 237 8.64 14.09 15.98
CA ASN A 237 9.65 13.70 16.95
C ASN A 237 9.29 14.24 18.32
N ASN A 238 8.82 13.37 19.22
CA ASN A 238 8.38 13.72 20.57
C ASN A 238 7.34 14.86 20.63
N GLY A 239 6.39 14.84 19.69
CA GLY A 239 5.31 15.83 19.59
C GLY A 239 5.64 17.10 18.83
N LEU A 240 6.87 17.24 18.32
CA LEU A 240 7.27 18.34 17.46
C LEU A 240 7.43 17.87 16.00
N ILE A 241 6.98 18.68 15.06
CA ILE A 241 7.10 18.38 13.63
C ILE A 241 8.41 18.93 13.09
N TYR A 242 9.20 18.09 12.47
CA TYR A 242 10.44 18.44 11.78
C TYR A 242 10.32 18.10 10.30
N ARG A 243 10.75 19.02 9.45
CA ARG A 243 10.79 18.83 8.01
C ARG A 243 12.11 18.22 7.56
N ARG A 244 12.07 17.41 6.50
CA ARG A 244 13.28 16.97 5.82
C ARG A 244 13.98 18.15 5.14
N GLU A 245 15.27 18.32 5.42
CA GLU A 245 16.08 19.42 4.86
C GLU A 245 16.73 19.08 3.53
N ASN A 246 17.05 17.81 3.30
CA ASN A 246 17.85 17.41 2.15
C ASN A 246 17.05 16.57 1.14
N ARG A 247 17.11 16.97 -0.13
CA ARG A 247 16.48 16.27 -1.26
C ARG A 247 17.47 15.41 -2.05
N GLU A 248 18.76 15.45 -1.69
CA GLU A 248 19.78 14.67 -2.38
C GLU A 248 19.69 13.19 -2.01
N ASN A 249 20.23 12.35 -2.88
CA ASN A 249 20.33 10.91 -2.68
C ASN A 249 20.89 10.58 -1.29
N GLY A 250 20.09 9.90 -0.46
CA GLY A 250 20.47 9.53 0.88
C GLY A 250 19.33 9.61 1.88
N TYR A 251 19.64 9.27 3.13
CA TYR A 251 18.67 9.26 4.22
C TYR A 251 18.22 10.66 4.62
N PRO A 252 16.95 10.82 4.98
CA PRO A 252 16.43 12.12 5.31
C PRO A 252 17.15 12.71 6.53
N LYS A 253 17.61 13.93 6.39
CA LYS A 253 18.04 14.76 7.52
C LYS A 253 16.92 15.72 7.84
N TYR A 254 16.55 15.78 9.12
CA TYR A 254 15.51 16.64 9.62
C TYR A 254 16.16 17.83 10.33
N GLY A 255 15.71 19.04 9.98
CA GLY A 255 16.28 20.27 10.49
C GLY A 255 15.63 20.79 11.76
N VAL A 256 15.21 22.06 11.74
CA VAL A 256 14.54 22.68 12.88
C VAL A 256 13.05 22.35 12.88
N ALA A 257 12.44 22.35 14.09
CA ALA A 257 11.02 22.16 14.22
C ALA A 257 10.23 23.24 13.46
N VAL A 258 9.14 22.82 12.82
CA VAL A 258 8.21 23.71 12.14
C VAL A 258 7.63 24.71 13.16
N LYS A 259 7.61 25.98 12.80
CA LYS A 259 7.10 27.05 13.67
C LYS A 259 5.56 27.01 13.73
N GLY A 260 5.03 27.45 14.85
CA GLY A 260 3.59 27.59 15.07
C GLY A 260 3.22 27.58 16.54
N ASP A 261 1.96 27.87 16.81
CA ASP A 261 1.40 27.86 18.16
C ASP A 261 0.86 26.46 18.48
N TYR A 262 1.73 25.52 18.82
CA TYR A 262 1.38 24.16 19.26
C TYR A 262 2.34 23.66 20.34
N GLU A 263 1.91 22.65 21.08
CA GLU A 263 2.69 22.09 22.20
C GLU A 263 3.12 20.65 21.95
N LYS A 264 2.19 19.78 21.58
CA LYS A 264 2.47 18.36 21.42
C LYS A 264 1.53 17.73 20.38
N ILE A 265 2.05 17.43 19.22
CA ILE A 265 1.27 16.78 18.15
C ILE A 265 1.06 15.29 18.47
N ALA A 266 -0.18 14.81 18.31
CA ALA A 266 -0.52 13.40 18.34
C ALA A 266 0.21 12.64 17.21
N PRO A 267 0.52 11.33 17.38
CA PRO A 267 1.24 10.54 16.37
C PRO A 267 0.35 10.14 15.17
N PHE A 268 -0.65 10.94 14.86
CA PHE A 268 -1.58 10.74 13.76
C PHE A 268 -1.65 12.00 12.91
N ASP A 269 -1.76 11.79 11.60
CA ASP A 269 -1.80 12.87 10.63
C ASP A 269 -2.93 12.65 9.61
N PHE A 270 -3.47 13.74 9.13
CA PHE A 270 -4.54 13.75 8.18
C PHE A 270 -4.08 14.48 6.93
N PHE A 271 -3.62 13.71 5.93
CA PHE A 271 -3.09 14.25 4.69
C PHE A 271 -4.10 14.38 3.59
N PHE A 272 -3.68 15.11 2.59
CA PHE A 272 -4.49 15.47 1.45
C PHE A 272 -4.02 14.85 0.17
N SER A 273 -5.02 14.72 -0.70
CA SER A 273 -4.82 14.48 -2.11
C SER A 273 -4.00 15.59 -2.77
N MET A 274 -3.49 15.31 -3.96
CA MET A 274 -2.68 16.16 -4.82
C MET A 274 -3.12 17.62 -4.98
N VAL A 275 -4.35 17.97 -4.61
CA VAL A 275 -4.95 19.27 -4.93
C VAL A 275 -4.78 20.28 -3.79
N ASN A 276 -4.57 19.84 -2.57
CA ASN A 276 -4.75 20.72 -1.42
C ASN A 276 -3.49 21.09 -0.62
N TYR A 277 -2.35 20.45 -0.79
CA TYR A 277 -1.05 20.77 -0.16
C TYR A 277 -1.12 21.21 1.32
N ARG A 278 -1.98 20.55 2.12
CA ARG A 278 -2.12 20.81 3.55
C ARG A 278 -2.10 19.54 4.34
N ALA A 279 -1.52 19.59 5.53
CA ALA A 279 -1.65 18.57 6.55
C ALA A 279 -2.48 19.10 7.70
N TYR A 280 -3.22 18.24 8.36
CA TYR A 280 -3.89 18.55 9.61
C TYR A 280 -3.37 17.62 10.67
N PHE A 281 -3.25 18.16 11.87
CA PHE A 281 -2.74 17.46 13.04
C PHE A 281 -3.67 17.73 14.21
N TYR A 282 -3.51 16.93 15.24
CA TYR A 282 -4.11 17.19 16.54
C TYR A 282 -3.03 17.58 17.54
N ASP A 283 -3.16 18.75 18.15
CA ASP A 283 -2.31 19.21 19.23
C ASP A 283 -2.86 18.70 20.56
N GLN A 284 -2.23 17.65 21.09
CA GLN A 284 -2.58 17.03 22.37
C GLN A 284 -2.43 17.99 23.56
N GLY A 285 -1.46 18.92 23.49
CA GLY A 285 -1.21 19.88 24.58
C GLY A 285 -2.31 20.92 24.69
N LYS A 286 -2.88 21.35 23.57
CA LYS A 286 -3.95 22.35 23.50
C LYS A 286 -5.32 21.77 23.14
N GLU A 287 -5.41 20.47 22.98
CA GLU A 287 -6.64 19.70 22.67
C GLU A 287 -7.44 20.24 21.52
N ARG A 288 -6.74 20.53 20.40
CA ARG A 288 -7.32 21.12 19.21
C ARG A 288 -6.72 20.61 17.90
N PHE A 289 -7.48 20.72 16.83
CA PHE A 289 -6.93 20.52 15.49
C PHE A 289 -6.21 21.77 15.00
N ILE A 290 -5.16 21.55 14.21
CA ILE A 290 -4.33 22.59 13.60
C ILE A 290 -4.00 22.18 12.17
N SER A 291 -3.60 23.14 11.34
CA SER A 291 -3.24 22.91 9.94
C SER A 291 -1.81 23.38 9.65
N MET A 292 -1.12 22.62 8.83
CA MET A 292 0.15 23.00 8.24
C MET A 292 -0.03 23.21 6.73
N LYS A 293 0.33 24.39 6.26
CA LYS A 293 0.48 24.61 4.83
C LYS A 293 1.78 23.97 4.40
N CYS A 294 1.73 23.10 3.38
CA CYS A 294 2.88 22.40 2.84
C CYS A 294 3.32 22.99 1.48
N PRO A 295 3.67 24.27 1.37
CA PRO A 295 4.21 24.83 0.15
C PRO A 295 5.73 24.77 0.16
N LEU A 296 6.29 24.97 -0.98
CA LEU A 296 7.70 24.90 -1.31
C LEU A 296 8.65 25.77 -0.45
N GLN A 297 8.15 26.68 0.37
CA GLN A 297 9.02 27.68 0.99
C GLN A 297 8.75 28.03 2.47
N TYR A 298 7.55 27.81 3.02
CA TYR A 298 7.24 28.27 4.36
C TYR A 298 6.33 27.29 5.09
N ASP A 299 6.92 26.35 5.82
CA ASP A 299 6.14 25.48 6.71
C ASP A 299 5.79 26.26 7.97
N GLU A 300 4.52 26.48 8.17
CA GLU A 300 3.98 27.10 9.38
C GLU A 300 2.73 26.32 9.80
N ILE A 301 2.68 26.00 11.08
CA ILE A 301 1.50 25.45 11.70
C ILE A 301 0.61 26.60 12.13
N ILE A 302 -0.63 26.59 11.65
CA ILE A 302 -1.63 27.63 11.93
C ILE A 302 -2.85 27.04 12.61
N THR A 303 -3.56 27.86 13.36
CA THR A 303 -4.88 27.54 13.92
C THR A 303 -5.95 27.47 12.85
N LEU A 304 -7.01 26.73 13.13
CA LEU A 304 -8.20 26.73 12.28
C LEU A 304 -9.04 28.00 12.48
N PRO A 305 -9.90 28.39 11.53
CA PRO A 305 -10.85 29.49 11.72
C PRO A 305 -11.76 29.27 12.93
N ASP A 306 -12.17 30.36 13.59
CA ASP A 306 -12.97 30.31 14.83
C ASP A 306 -14.47 30.09 14.58
N ASP A 307 -14.94 30.32 13.35
CA ASP A 307 -16.34 30.26 12.96
C ASP A 307 -16.83 28.89 12.49
N LEU A 308 -16.03 27.86 12.74
CA LEU A 308 -16.37 26.49 12.33
C LEU A 308 -17.52 25.93 13.16
N THR A 309 -18.53 25.40 12.45
CA THR A 309 -19.75 24.84 13.06
C THR A 309 -19.86 23.35 12.79
N GLY A 310 -20.35 22.59 13.77
CA GLY A 310 -20.58 21.14 13.67
C GLY A 310 -20.91 20.53 15.03
N GLU A 311 -20.83 19.21 15.13
CA GLU A 311 -21.13 18.52 16.40
C GLU A 311 -20.02 18.63 17.44
N PHE A 312 -18.86 19.18 17.08
CA PHE A 312 -17.76 19.51 18.00
C PHE A 312 -17.01 20.76 17.52
N ASN A 313 -16.32 21.43 18.45
CA ASN A 313 -15.46 22.55 18.11
C ASN A 313 -14.03 22.04 17.87
N PRO A 314 -13.46 22.13 16.67
CA PRO A 314 -12.11 21.63 16.40
C PRO A 314 -11.02 22.45 17.07
N ASN A 315 -11.28 23.72 17.44
CA ASN A 315 -10.36 24.59 18.18
C ASN A 315 -10.36 24.34 19.71
N SER A 316 -11.31 23.53 20.21
CA SER A 316 -11.43 23.18 21.63
C SER A 316 -12.19 21.88 21.78
N VAL A 317 -11.51 20.77 21.49
CA VAL A 317 -12.13 19.44 21.54
C VAL A 317 -12.29 18.94 22.96
N GLY A 318 -11.33 19.31 23.85
CA GLY A 318 -11.34 18.97 25.28
C GLY A 318 -11.15 17.48 25.54
N MET A 319 -10.34 16.79 24.73
CA MET A 319 -10.07 15.35 24.83
C MET A 319 -8.71 15.02 24.22
N GLN A 320 -8.13 13.90 24.59
CA GLN A 320 -6.89 13.39 23.98
C GLN A 320 -7.20 12.48 22.80
N MET A 321 -6.42 12.59 21.72
CA MET A 321 -6.55 11.68 20.57
C MET A 321 -5.79 10.38 20.83
N VAL A 322 -6.47 9.26 20.73
CA VAL A 322 -5.87 7.92 20.92
C VAL A 322 -5.72 7.16 19.61
N TRP A 323 -6.42 7.59 18.57
CA TRP A 323 -6.28 7.06 17.21
C TRP A 323 -6.75 8.10 16.19
N GLY A 324 -6.14 8.08 14.99
CA GLY A 324 -6.54 8.92 13.87
C GLY A 324 -6.21 8.25 12.55
N GLY A 325 -7.08 8.44 11.55
CA GLY A 325 -6.89 7.90 10.21
C GLY A 325 -7.76 8.59 9.18
N LEU A 326 -7.44 8.35 7.91
CA LEU A 326 -8.21 8.83 6.77
C LEU A 326 -9.18 7.75 6.29
N PHE A 327 -10.29 8.19 5.70
CA PHE A 327 -11.29 7.35 5.08
C PHE A 327 -11.44 7.71 3.60
N GLY A 328 -11.30 6.70 2.71
CA GLY A 328 -11.37 6.89 1.26
C GLY A 328 -10.10 6.42 0.55
N ASN A 329 -10.00 6.71 -0.75
CA ASN A 329 -8.80 6.36 -1.53
C ASN A 329 -7.80 7.53 -1.58
N GLU A 330 -6.55 7.24 -1.93
CA GLU A 330 -5.43 8.21 -1.96
C GLU A 330 -5.72 9.50 -2.75
N TYR A 331 -6.60 9.44 -3.74
CA TYR A 331 -6.86 10.58 -4.64
C TYR A 331 -8.08 11.43 -4.23
N SER A 332 -8.88 10.96 -3.29
CA SER A 332 -10.12 11.64 -2.86
C SER A 332 -10.22 11.76 -1.34
N MET A 333 -9.14 11.58 -0.60
CA MET A 333 -9.16 11.61 0.85
C MET A 333 -9.34 13.03 1.36
N THR A 334 -10.57 13.36 1.66
CA THR A 334 -10.95 14.60 2.35
C THR A 334 -11.55 14.31 3.72
N SER A 335 -11.83 13.07 4.02
CA SER A 335 -12.50 12.67 5.26
C SER A 335 -11.53 12.13 6.29
N GLY A 336 -11.51 12.73 7.48
CA GLY A 336 -10.76 12.25 8.65
C GLY A 336 -11.68 11.55 9.65
N ARG A 337 -11.08 10.60 10.36
CA ARG A 337 -11.69 9.86 11.48
C ARG A 337 -10.75 9.90 12.66
N ALA A 338 -11.27 10.07 13.84
CA ALA A 338 -10.48 10.04 15.07
C ALA A 338 -11.25 9.35 16.20
N VAL A 339 -10.49 8.73 17.10
CA VAL A 339 -10.98 8.28 18.40
C VAL A 339 -10.30 9.13 19.45
N MET A 340 -11.13 9.73 20.30
CA MET A 340 -10.72 10.58 21.40
C MET A 340 -11.06 9.93 22.73
N ILE A 341 -10.33 10.27 23.77
CA ILE A 341 -10.63 9.87 25.14
C ILE A 341 -10.75 11.11 26.02
N ASP A 342 -11.80 11.17 26.84
CA ASP A 342 -12.01 12.23 27.79
C ASP A 342 -11.35 11.93 29.15
N ASP A 343 -11.39 12.88 30.10
CA ASP A 343 -10.85 12.75 31.44
C ASP A 343 -11.52 11.64 32.29
N ALA A 344 -12.74 11.21 31.93
CA ALA A 344 -13.44 10.10 32.54
C ALA A 344 -13.04 8.74 31.95
N GLY A 345 -12.19 8.74 30.94
CA GLY A 345 -11.75 7.55 30.21
C GLY A 345 -12.78 7.00 29.24
N GLU A 346 -13.78 7.81 28.84
CA GLU A 346 -14.76 7.45 27.84
C GLU A 346 -14.25 7.76 26.44
N HIS A 347 -14.44 6.84 25.49
CA HIS A 347 -14.02 7.04 24.11
C HIS A 347 -15.12 7.67 23.25
N TYR A 348 -14.72 8.55 22.33
CA TYR A 348 -15.57 9.23 21.37
C TYR A 348 -15.04 9.09 19.96
N MET A 349 -15.90 8.77 19.02
CA MET A 349 -15.61 8.78 17.59
C MET A 349 -15.90 10.17 17.02
N LEU A 350 -14.93 10.76 16.33
CA LEU A 350 -15.11 11.98 15.55
C LEU A 350 -14.99 11.69 14.07
N SER A 351 -15.87 12.29 13.28
CA SER A 351 -15.71 12.35 11.82
C SER A 351 -15.71 13.80 11.35
N PHE A 352 -14.87 14.11 10.39
CA PHE A 352 -14.69 15.45 9.86
C PHE A 352 -14.21 15.38 8.40
N GLU A 353 -14.40 16.47 7.70
CA GLU A 353 -13.80 16.68 6.39
C GLU A 353 -12.80 17.82 6.47
N VAL A 354 -11.77 17.71 5.67
CA VAL A 354 -10.67 18.65 5.63
C VAL A 354 -10.33 19.02 4.18
N GLY A 355 -9.86 20.24 3.97
CA GLY A 355 -9.57 20.76 2.66
C GLY A 355 -8.96 22.15 2.70
N LYS A 356 -9.07 22.89 1.61
CA LYS A 356 -8.74 24.31 1.52
C LYS A 356 -9.76 25.04 0.66
N ASP A 357 -9.92 26.33 0.92
CA ASP A 357 -10.70 27.20 0.07
C ASP A 357 -9.91 27.67 -1.19
N LYS A 358 -10.56 28.48 -2.02
CA LYS A 358 -9.96 29.06 -3.23
C LYS A 358 -8.75 29.98 -2.96
N ASP A 359 -8.69 30.54 -1.75
CA ASP A 359 -7.65 31.45 -1.30
C ASP A 359 -6.55 30.74 -0.50
N ASP A 360 -6.59 29.40 -0.50
CA ASP A 360 -5.62 28.51 0.15
C ASP A 360 -5.69 28.51 1.68
N ASN A 361 -6.81 28.99 2.28
CA ASN A 361 -7.02 28.89 3.71
C ASN A 361 -7.47 27.48 4.11
N PRO A 362 -7.17 27.04 5.35
CA PRO A 362 -7.61 25.74 5.82
C PRO A 362 -9.13 25.66 5.90
N GLN A 363 -9.69 24.59 5.37
CA GLN A 363 -11.07 24.22 5.57
C GLN A 363 -11.16 23.00 6.45
N PHE A 364 -11.93 23.07 7.50
CA PHE A 364 -12.24 21.97 8.39
C PHE A 364 -13.74 21.94 8.64
N SER A 365 -14.37 20.81 8.42
CA SER A 365 -15.80 20.63 8.61
C SER A 365 -16.07 19.55 9.65
N PRO A 366 -16.31 19.89 10.93
CA PRO A 366 -16.69 18.92 11.94
C PRO A 366 -18.04 18.29 11.55
N LYS A 367 -18.14 16.97 11.53
CA LYS A 367 -19.37 16.28 11.10
C LYS A 367 -20.07 15.62 12.27
N ARG A 368 -19.45 14.65 12.92
CA ARG A 368 -20.07 13.83 13.96
C ARG A 368 -19.17 13.71 15.18
N LYS A 369 -19.83 13.67 16.35
CA LYS A 369 -19.25 13.26 17.62
C LYS A 369 -20.17 12.21 18.25
N ARG A 370 -19.66 10.99 18.47
CA ARG A 370 -20.41 9.87 19.03
C ARG A 370 -19.61 9.22 20.13
N GLN A 371 -20.23 8.99 21.29
CA GLN A 371 -19.61 8.19 22.35
C GLN A 371 -19.58 6.71 21.94
N LEU A 372 -18.48 6.04 22.22
CA LEU A 372 -18.31 4.62 22.02
C LEU A 372 -18.86 3.87 23.23
N SER A 373 -20.19 3.82 23.37
CA SER A 373 -20.90 3.30 24.54
C SER A 373 -21.21 1.79 24.48
N HIS A 374 -20.72 1.11 23.45
CA HIS A 374 -20.92 -0.34 23.27
C HIS A 374 -19.99 -1.17 24.13
N PRO A 375 -20.26 -2.48 24.31
CA PRO A 375 -19.41 -3.37 25.08
C PRO A 375 -17.94 -3.28 24.65
N GLY A 376 -17.03 -3.22 25.61
CA GLY A 376 -15.60 -3.07 25.36
C GLY A 376 -15.15 -1.70 24.87
N GLY A 377 -16.07 -0.75 24.63
CA GLY A 377 -15.71 0.57 24.10
C GLY A 377 -14.79 1.36 25.04
N LYS A 378 -15.00 1.30 26.34
CA LYS A 378 -14.13 1.93 27.36
C LYS A 378 -12.80 1.19 27.53
N GLU A 379 -12.79 -0.11 27.37
CA GLU A 379 -11.60 -0.98 27.49
C GLU A 379 -10.76 -1.03 26.23
N ALA A 380 -11.28 -0.53 25.13
CA ALA A 380 -10.59 -0.53 23.82
C ALA A 380 -9.23 0.14 23.89
N ARG A 381 -8.22 -0.47 23.26
CA ARG A 381 -6.85 0.04 23.25
C ARG A 381 -6.25 0.15 21.84
N THR A 382 -6.92 -0.47 20.87
CA THR A 382 -6.48 -0.49 19.48
C THR A 382 -7.68 -0.25 18.58
N PHE A 383 -7.47 0.55 17.54
CA PHE A 383 -8.51 1.03 16.64
C PHE A 383 -8.00 1.03 15.20
N THR A 384 -8.90 0.77 14.26
CA THR A 384 -8.61 0.93 12.83
C THR A 384 -9.90 1.19 12.05
N THR A 385 -9.79 1.64 10.80
CA THR A 385 -10.93 1.91 9.93
C THR A 385 -10.82 1.18 8.61
N SER A 386 -11.96 0.74 8.07
CA SER A 386 -12.02 0.22 6.71
C SER A 386 -11.91 1.36 5.69
N GLN A 387 -11.21 1.13 4.58
CA GLN A 387 -11.20 2.06 3.44
C GLN A 387 -12.45 1.93 2.54
N LYS A 388 -13.26 0.91 2.74
CA LYS A 388 -14.43 0.60 1.89
C LYS A 388 -15.77 0.97 2.51
N ALA A 389 -15.81 1.07 3.83
CA ALA A 389 -17.02 1.39 4.56
C ALA A 389 -16.69 2.30 5.75
N ASN A 390 -17.61 3.19 6.10
CA ASN A 390 -17.45 4.15 7.18
C ASN A 390 -17.58 3.48 8.56
N PHE A 391 -16.69 2.50 8.83
CA PHE A 391 -16.70 1.69 10.04
C PHE A 391 -15.44 1.90 10.86
N LEU A 392 -15.61 1.92 12.19
CA LEU A 392 -14.54 1.78 13.16
C LEU A 392 -14.52 0.33 13.66
N TYR A 393 -13.34 -0.27 13.62
CA TYR A 393 -13.06 -1.50 14.35
C TYR A 393 -12.24 -1.18 15.58
N TYR A 394 -12.53 -1.83 16.69
CA TYR A 394 -11.74 -1.71 17.90
C TYR A 394 -11.56 -3.05 18.60
N GLY A 395 -10.36 -3.23 19.18
CA GLY A 395 -9.99 -4.44 19.91
C GLY A 395 -10.14 -4.26 21.42
N TYR A 396 -10.73 -5.24 22.08
CA TYR A 396 -10.81 -5.33 23.54
C TYR A 396 -10.86 -6.80 23.99
N ALA A 397 -10.15 -7.11 25.07
CA ALA A 397 -9.97 -8.51 25.48
C ALA A 397 -9.60 -9.40 24.28
N GLY A 398 -10.31 -10.50 24.05
CA GLY A 398 -10.12 -11.38 22.88
C GLY A 398 -11.06 -11.12 21.72
N LYS A 399 -11.65 -9.93 21.61
CA LYS A 399 -12.69 -9.60 20.63
C LYS A 399 -12.38 -8.38 19.80
N ILE A 400 -13.00 -8.30 18.63
CA ILE A 400 -13.05 -7.11 17.77
C ILE A 400 -14.52 -6.74 17.59
N ALA A 401 -14.85 -5.47 17.85
CA ALA A 401 -16.16 -4.92 17.56
C ALA A 401 -16.09 -3.98 16.35
N CYS A 402 -17.18 -3.92 15.58
CA CYS A 402 -17.37 -3.02 14.44
C CYS A 402 -18.52 -2.07 14.71
N VAL A 403 -18.29 -0.77 14.55
CA VAL A 403 -19.26 0.30 14.79
C VAL A 403 -19.33 1.24 13.60
N SER A 404 -20.53 1.67 13.23
CA SER A 404 -20.72 2.66 12.18
C SER A 404 -20.39 4.08 12.68
N PHE A 405 -19.51 4.80 11.98
CA PHE A 405 -19.27 6.24 12.25
C PHE A 405 -20.51 7.12 12.03
N ASP A 406 -21.37 6.74 11.09
CA ASP A 406 -22.55 7.54 10.76
C ASP A 406 -23.62 7.47 11.84
N THR A 407 -23.94 6.27 12.32
CA THR A 407 -25.02 6.01 13.26
C THR A 407 -24.57 5.82 14.69
N GLY A 408 -23.31 5.44 14.92
CA GLY A 408 -22.80 5.02 16.21
C GLY A 408 -23.25 3.62 16.63
N ASN A 409 -23.98 2.88 15.78
CA ASN A 409 -24.50 1.57 16.12
C ASN A 409 -23.43 0.50 16.04
N LEU A 410 -23.45 -0.44 16.99
CA LEU A 410 -22.71 -1.68 16.91
C LEU A 410 -23.26 -2.53 15.77
N LEU A 411 -22.39 -2.93 14.86
CA LEU A 411 -22.74 -3.77 13.71
C LEU A 411 -22.47 -5.24 13.99
N MET A 412 -21.34 -5.54 14.64
CA MET A 412 -20.96 -6.91 14.97
C MET A 412 -19.88 -6.95 16.08
N GLU A 413 -19.76 -8.09 16.70
CA GLU A 413 -18.62 -8.51 17.51
C GLU A 413 -18.05 -9.83 16.94
N TYR A 414 -16.74 -9.91 16.89
CA TYR A 414 -16.00 -11.08 16.42
C TYR A 414 -15.06 -11.57 17.51
N GLU A 415 -15.17 -12.85 17.90
CA GLU A 415 -14.26 -13.47 18.84
C GLU A 415 -13.03 -14.01 18.11
N VAL A 416 -11.87 -13.41 18.34
CA VAL A 416 -10.63 -13.76 17.64
C VAL A 416 -10.07 -15.07 18.18
N GLY A 417 -10.20 -15.30 19.49
CA GLY A 417 -9.61 -16.45 20.18
C GLY A 417 -8.08 -16.39 20.27
N GLY A 418 -7.53 -17.17 21.19
CA GLY A 418 -6.07 -17.29 21.36
C GLY A 418 -5.43 -16.26 22.28
N GLY A 419 -6.22 -15.41 22.98
CA GLY A 419 -5.71 -14.43 23.93
C GLY A 419 -6.35 -13.04 23.80
N ASN A 420 -5.65 -12.03 24.26
CA ASN A 420 -6.07 -10.63 24.12
C ASN A 420 -5.73 -10.10 22.73
N VAL A 421 -6.57 -9.23 22.20
CA VAL A 421 -6.26 -8.44 20.99
C VAL A 421 -5.31 -7.30 21.40
N ASP A 422 -4.08 -7.39 20.94
CA ASP A 422 -3.04 -6.41 21.24
C ASP A 422 -3.09 -5.20 20.30
N TYR A 423 -3.21 -5.49 19.00
CA TYR A 423 -3.20 -4.47 17.95
C TYR A 423 -4.01 -4.94 16.74
N ILE A 424 -4.68 -4.00 16.08
CA ILE A 424 -5.40 -4.24 14.84
C ILE A 424 -5.04 -3.18 13.80
N GLU A 425 -4.85 -3.61 12.55
CA GLU A 425 -4.60 -2.71 11.42
C GLU A 425 -5.31 -3.20 10.16
N CYS A 426 -6.12 -2.33 9.53
CA CYS A 426 -6.61 -2.61 8.20
C CYS A 426 -5.48 -2.43 7.20
N ASP A 427 -5.28 -3.40 6.32
CA ASP A 427 -4.29 -3.28 5.26
C ASP A 427 -4.73 -2.19 4.27
N GLN A 428 -4.08 -1.03 4.35
CA GLN A 428 -4.38 0.14 3.53
C GLN A 428 -3.75 0.06 2.14
N VAL A 429 -2.84 -0.88 1.94
CA VAL A 429 -1.90 -0.86 0.82
C VAL A 429 -1.88 -2.16 0.05
N GLY A 430 -1.76 -3.30 0.74
CA GLY A 430 -1.64 -4.61 0.12
C GLY A 430 -2.99 -5.16 -0.34
N ASN A 431 -3.81 -5.54 0.61
CA ASN A 431 -5.17 -6.00 0.36
C ASN A 431 -6.16 -5.29 1.28
N THR A 432 -6.78 -4.24 0.77
CA THR A 432 -7.71 -3.37 1.52
C THR A 432 -8.97 -4.07 2.04
N ASN A 433 -9.17 -5.36 1.75
CA ASN A 433 -10.20 -6.19 2.38
C ASN A 433 -9.70 -6.92 3.62
N GLN A 434 -8.42 -6.81 3.95
CA GLN A 434 -7.84 -7.55 5.06
C GLN A 434 -7.57 -6.66 6.27
N MET A 435 -7.71 -7.26 7.43
CA MET A 435 -7.31 -6.73 8.73
C MET A 435 -6.28 -7.68 9.33
N TRP A 436 -5.19 -7.12 9.81
CA TRP A 436 -4.15 -7.83 10.54
C TRP A 436 -4.36 -7.63 12.04
N VAL A 437 -4.28 -8.70 12.79
CA VAL A 437 -4.61 -8.73 14.22
C VAL A 437 -3.47 -9.40 14.99
N GLY A 438 -2.89 -8.68 15.92
CA GLY A 438 -1.98 -9.24 16.92
C GLY A 438 -2.76 -9.75 18.12
N VAL A 439 -2.54 -11.01 18.49
CA VAL A 439 -3.19 -11.65 19.64
C VAL A 439 -2.13 -12.28 20.50
N SER A 440 -2.14 -12.02 21.81
CA SER A 440 -1.20 -12.65 22.75
C SER A 440 -1.86 -13.06 24.08
N ASP A 441 -1.13 -13.86 24.85
CA ASP A 441 -1.51 -14.19 26.23
C ASP A 441 -1.25 -13.06 27.23
N GLY A 442 -0.68 -11.94 26.75
CA GLY A 442 -0.34 -10.76 27.54
C GLY A 442 0.97 -10.89 28.34
N SER A 443 1.67 -12.02 28.32
CA SER A 443 2.92 -12.21 29.08
C SER A 443 4.09 -11.39 28.52
N GLY A 444 4.04 -11.03 27.23
CA GLY A 444 5.15 -10.40 26.53
C GLY A 444 6.35 -11.34 26.29
N ALA A 445 6.22 -12.62 26.56
CA ALA A 445 7.29 -13.58 26.30
C ALA A 445 7.50 -13.79 24.79
N LYS A 446 8.66 -14.31 24.41
CA LYS A 446 8.90 -14.71 23.02
C LYS A 446 7.90 -15.78 22.61
N ASN A 447 7.35 -15.63 21.40
CA ASN A 447 6.37 -16.55 20.81
C ASN A 447 5.07 -16.72 21.64
N SER A 448 4.76 -15.74 22.52
CA SER A 448 3.48 -15.69 23.27
C SER A 448 2.33 -15.15 22.42
N GLY A 449 2.63 -14.58 21.24
CA GLY A 449 1.67 -13.95 20.34
C GLY A 449 1.54 -14.66 19.01
N SER A 450 0.41 -14.40 18.38
CA SER A 450 0.02 -14.91 17.06
C SER A 450 -0.44 -13.76 16.19
N ILE A 451 -0.29 -13.91 14.87
CA ILE A 451 -0.82 -12.97 13.88
C ILE A 451 -2.02 -13.63 13.21
N VAL A 452 -3.15 -12.95 13.20
CA VAL A 452 -4.39 -13.40 12.56
C VAL A 452 -4.74 -12.46 11.44
N VAL A 453 -5.09 -13.01 10.27
CA VAL A 453 -5.55 -12.23 9.12
C VAL A 453 -7.04 -12.48 8.95
N LEU A 454 -7.81 -11.40 8.98
CA LEU A 454 -9.26 -11.41 8.80
C LEU A 454 -9.63 -10.75 7.49
N GLU A 455 -10.53 -11.35 6.74
CA GLU A 455 -11.19 -10.71 5.60
C GLU A 455 -12.38 -9.90 6.08
N MET A 456 -12.48 -8.65 5.63
CA MET A 456 -13.57 -7.73 5.95
C MET A 456 -14.61 -7.71 4.83
N SER A 457 -15.87 -7.84 5.19
CA SER A 457 -17.01 -7.70 4.29
C SER A 457 -17.56 -6.27 4.30
N THR A 458 -18.36 -5.91 3.30
CA THR A 458 -18.96 -4.57 3.17
C THR A 458 -20.01 -4.26 4.24
N ASP A 459 -20.52 -5.27 4.95
CA ASP A 459 -21.43 -5.15 6.09
C ASP A 459 -20.70 -5.05 7.44
N GLY A 460 -19.39 -5.07 7.45
CA GLY A 460 -18.53 -5.01 8.63
C GLY A 460 -18.19 -6.38 9.22
N SER A 461 -18.74 -7.48 8.69
CA SER A 461 -18.43 -8.82 9.18
C SER A 461 -16.99 -9.24 8.89
N LEU A 462 -16.44 -10.10 9.76
CA LEU A 462 -15.06 -10.57 9.71
C LEU A 462 -15.01 -12.08 9.54
N LYS A 463 -14.03 -12.56 8.76
CA LYS A 463 -13.77 -13.99 8.56
C LYS A 463 -12.27 -14.27 8.60
N GLU A 464 -11.83 -15.21 9.42
CA GLU A 464 -10.43 -15.64 9.47
C GLU A 464 -10.02 -16.30 8.15
N VAL A 465 -8.92 -15.83 7.56
CA VAL A 465 -8.34 -16.37 6.32
C VAL A 465 -6.95 -16.95 6.55
N ALA A 466 -6.21 -16.48 7.57
CA ALA A 466 -4.93 -17.05 7.96
C ALA A 466 -4.66 -16.83 9.45
N ARG A 467 -3.84 -17.72 10.03
CA ARG A 467 -3.35 -17.61 11.42
C ARG A 467 -1.94 -18.17 11.53
N TYR A 468 -1.03 -17.31 11.94
CA TYR A 468 0.36 -17.64 12.21
C TYR A 468 0.55 -17.70 13.72
N LYS A 469 0.62 -18.94 14.26
CA LYS A 469 0.62 -19.18 15.70
C LYS A 469 2.00 -19.07 16.29
N ASN A 470 2.12 -18.40 17.44
CA ASN A 470 3.33 -18.34 18.28
C ASN A 470 4.55 -17.82 17.51
N VAL A 471 4.38 -16.80 16.70
CA VAL A 471 5.42 -16.25 15.82
C VAL A 471 5.92 -14.87 16.26
N CYS A 472 5.34 -14.28 17.29
CA CYS A 472 5.69 -12.95 17.79
C CYS A 472 5.50 -12.86 19.32
N GLY A 473 5.85 -11.71 19.90
CA GLY A 473 5.44 -11.32 21.23
C GLY A 473 4.12 -10.54 21.20
N LYS A 474 3.96 -9.59 22.14
CA LYS A 474 2.82 -8.66 22.13
C LYS A 474 2.97 -7.67 20.98
N VAL A 475 2.11 -7.74 19.98
CA VAL A 475 2.15 -6.86 18.81
C VAL A 475 1.84 -5.42 19.22
N VAL A 476 2.61 -4.47 18.73
CA VAL A 476 2.45 -3.03 18.96
C VAL A 476 2.16 -2.26 17.69
N ASP A 477 2.50 -2.81 16.52
CA ASP A 477 2.21 -2.18 15.22
C ASP A 477 2.30 -3.19 14.07
N PHE A 478 1.60 -2.89 12.99
CA PHE A 478 1.73 -3.55 11.70
C PHE A 478 2.09 -2.52 10.63
N GLU A 479 3.04 -2.86 9.78
CA GLU A 479 3.41 -2.01 8.65
C GLU A 479 3.53 -2.86 7.38
N TYR A 480 2.75 -2.52 6.36
CA TYR A 480 2.81 -3.19 5.08
C TYR A 480 3.92 -2.60 4.20
N LYS A 481 4.78 -3.46 3.72
CA LYS A 481 5.88 -3.12 2.84
C LYS A 481 5.56 -3.53 1.41
N LYS A 482 5.57 -2.55 0.48
CA LYS A 482 5.31 -2.76 -0.96
C LYS A 482 6.50 -3.31 -1.68
#